data_2f4b7254b4a36118e5837d92e7e131df
#
_entry.id   2f4b7254b4a36118e5837d92e7e131df
#
_cell.length_a   1.000
_cell.length_b   1.000
_cell.length_c   1.000
_cell.angle_alpha   90.00
_cell.angle_beta   90.00
_cell.angle_gamma   90.00
#
_symmetry.space_group_name_H-M   'P 1'
#
loop_
_entity.id
_entity.type
_entity.pdbx_description
1 polymer ?
#
loop_
_entity_poly.entity_id
_entity_poly.type
_entity_poly.pdbx_seq_one_letter_code
_entity_poly.pdbx_strand_id
1 'polypeptide(L)'
;MVLMLPIATDNGARLAAILPTGIAAVARGLGVDPIEVLERAIGIKQGAMGAAVGIDSDSLPVLRSFVVVVVDGLGHANLQARSAHARSISRMPTRRIETVIPSTTGAALTTLTTGRLPGEHGLIGYRIRHPELGLVSTLKDWHEISDRRAWQRSTPLFELAAAIGAKPVAIGRPAHATGGLTEAILTGAEYHGAVTIADRCAIASRLLRAGDPVVAYLYVDELDKAAHSEGWQSDLWLRRLEQLDAALDDLLRTLPGNVGVVVTADHGMIDVPEHRRIELDVDSEKFSDVAEVGGEPRMRSLYLRAGSDPVDVSRRVGEGLGKLAWVGTRSEAIARGWFGPMAPGVAERLGEVIVTARGQLSFTLPSDSPDARAMVGQHGGLSSEERGVPLALGGALEGSGFAAMVGRLAAISPATDTAPLTD
;
A
#
# COMPACT_ATOMS: atom_id res chain seq x y z
N MET A 1 6.52 -32.19 3.71
CA MET A 1 7.32 -31.18 4.43
C MET A 1 6.55 -29.86 4.31
N VAL A 2 5.97 -29.41 5.37
CA VAL A 2 5.28 -28.11 5.42
C VAL A 2 6.33 -27.02 5.28
N LEU A 3 6.12 -26.11 4.35
CA LEU A 3 7.04 -24.98 4.10
C LEU A 3 6.81 -23.91 5.16
N MET A 4 7.87 -23.49 5.84
CA MET A 4 7.80 -22.37 6.79
C MET A 4 7.47 -21.07 6.05
N LEU A 5 6.65 -20.22 6.68
CA LEU A 5 6.36 -18.87 6.17
C LEU A 5 7.66 -18.08 6.01
N PRO A 6 7.83 -17.28 4.92
CA PRO A 6 8.99 -16.41 4.75
C PRO A 6 9.02 -15.30 5.79
N ILE A 7 10.22 -14.77 6.08
CA ILE A 7 10.40 -13.61 6.95
C ILE A 7 10.18 -12.35 6.09
N ALA A 8 9.47 -11.36 6.62
CA ALA A 8 9.38 -10.05 6.00
C ALA A 8 10.69 -9.27 6.20
N THR A 9 11.17 -8.63 5.14
CA THR A 9 12.43 -7.86 5.18
C THR A 9 12.20 -6.36 5.38
N ASP A 10 11.20 -5.79 4.72
CA ASP A 10 10.84 -4.36 4.78
C ASP A 10 9.38 -4.16 5.23
N ASN A 11 8.50 -5.10 4.94
CA ASN A 11 7.06 -5.11 5.24
C ASN A 11 6.32 -3.78 4.97
N GLY A 12 6.79 -2.97 4.04
CA GLY A 12 6.19 -1.68 3.68
C GLY A 12 6.69 -0.48 4.49
N ALA A 13 7.70 -0.64 5.35
CA ALA A 13 8.19 0.45 6.18
C ALA A 13 8.71 1.65 5.33
N ARG A 14 9.36 1.40 4.18
CA ARG A 14 9.78 2.47 3.27
C ARG A 14 8.59 3.11 2.55
N LEU A 15 7.56 2.34 2.19
CA LEU A 15 6.32 2.89 1.64
C LEU A 15 5.65 3.84 2.64
N ALA A 16 5.55 3.42 3.91
CA ALA A 16 5.03 4.22 5.02
C ALA A 16 5.81 5.53 5.21
N ALA A 17 7.12 5.54 4.95
CA ALA A 17 7.99 6.68 5.16
C ALA A 17 7.95 7.74 4.04
N ILE A 18 7.36 7.46 2.88
CA ILE A 18 7.37 8.38 1.72
C ILE A 18 6.65 9.70 2.04
N LEU A 19 5.38 9.64 2.41
CA LEU A 19 4.58 10.85 2.64
C LEU A 19 5.05 11.65 3.88
N PRO A 20 5.40 11.03 5.02
CA PRO A 20 6.06 11.73 6.13
C PRO A 20 7.29 12.52 5.71
N THR A 21 8.20 11.90 4.94
CA THR A 21 9.42 12.55 4.44
C THR A 21 9.10 13.72 3.50
N GLY A 22 8.09 13.55 2.63
CA GLY A 22 7.63 14.62 1.73
C GLY A 22 7.06 15.82 2.48
N ILE A 23 6.21 15.58 3.50
CA ILE A 23 5.63 16.62 4.34
C ILE A 23 6.74 17.36 5.13
N ALA A 24 7.70 16.63 5.69
CA ALA A 24 8.82 17.21 6.42
C ALA A 24 9.72 18.08 5.50
N ALA A 25 9.93 17.68 4.25
CA ALA A 25 10.65 18.49 3.27
C ALA A 25 9.91 19.80 2.89
N VAL A 26 8.58 19.76 2.84
CA VAL A 26 7.75 20.97 2.68
C VAL A 26 7.77 21.82 3.95
N ALA A 27 7.68 21.23 5.14
CA ALA A 27 7.79 21.93 6.42
C ALA A 27 9.10 22.72 6.50
N ARG A 28 10.22 22.11 6.09
CA ARG A 28 11.51 22.79 5.98
C ARG A 28 11.45 24.01 5.06
N GLY A 29 10.77 23.90 3.92
CA GLY A 29 10.55 25.02 2.99
C GLY A 29 9.68 26.13 3.53
N LEU A 30 8.84 25.83 4.53
CA LEU A 30 7.97 26.77 5.24
C LEU A 30 8.61 27.32 6.54
N GLY A 31 9.82 26.89 6.89
CA GLY A 31 10.48 27.29 8.15
C GLY A 31 9.90 26.62 9.40
N VAL A 32 9.16 25.52 9.23
CA VAL A 32 8.66 24.66 10.31
C VAL A 32 9.70 23.57 10.60
N ASP A 33 9.89 23.20 11.86
CA ASP A 33 10.85 22.16 12.24
C ASP A 33 10.47 20.81 11.61
N PRO A 34 11.25 20.30 10.65
CA PRO A 34 10.94 19.05 9.97
C PRO A 34 11.07 17.82 10.88
N ILE A 35 11.88 17.88 11.96
CA ILE A 35 12.05 16.77 12.91
C ILE A 35 10.76 16.60 13.73
N GLU A 36 10.21 17.70 14.25
CA GLU A 36 8.91 17.66 14.95
C GLU A 36 7.81 17.10 14.04
N VAL A 37 7.81 17.49 12.76
CA VAL A 37 6.84 16.98 11.77
C VAL A 37 7.00 15.49 11.54
N LEU A 38 8.24 14.98 11.44
CA LEU A 38 8.48 13.55 11.31
C LEU A 38 8.03 12.77 12.55
N GLU A 39 8.35 13.27 13.76
CA GLU A 39 7.94 12.64 15.02
C GLU A 39 6.41 12.51 15.12
N ARG A 40 5.69 13.58 14.78
CA ARG A 40 4.22 13.56 14.72
C ARG A 40 3.70 12.58 13.67
N ALA A 41 4.30 12.58 12.47
CA ALA A 41 3.91 11.71 11.38
C ALA A 41 4.01 10.23 11.73
N ILE A 42 5.10 9.81 12.40
CA ILE A 42 5.30 8.41 12.79
C ILE A 42 4.84 8.10 14.22
N GLY A 43 4.33 9.13 14.98
CA GLY A 43 3.70 8.98 16.29
C GLY A 43 4.67 8.60 17.41
N ILE A 44 5.89 9.07 17.34
CA ILE A 44 6.84 8.97 18.44
C ILE A 44 6.83 10.24 19.28
N LYS A 45 7.32 10.15 20.52
CA LYS A 45 7.35 11.26 21.45
C LYS A 45 8.24 12.39 20.89
N GLN A 46 7.80 13.63 21.07
CA GLN A 46 8.57 14.82 20.68
C GLN A 46 9.96 14.82 21.33
N GLY A 47 11.00 15.09 20.53
CA GLY A 47 12.40 15.07 20.93
C GLY A 47 13.05 13.67 20.94
N ALA A 48 12.31 12.61 20.61
CA ALA A 48 12.84 11.25 20.61
C ALA A 48 13.74 10.96 19.39
N MET A 49 13.50 11.65 18.27
CA MET A 49 14.22 11.41 17.02
C MET A 49 15.61 12.07 16.96
N GLY A 50 15.80 13.21 17.62
CA GLY A 50 16.97 14.07 17.42
C GLY A 50 18.32 13.51 17.86
N ALA A 51 18.37 12.58 18.83
CA ALA A 51 19.63 12.08 19.38
C ALA A 51 19.97 10.62 18.99
N ALA A 52 18.97 9.82 18.66
CA ALA A 52 19.14 8.37 18.56
C ALA A 52 19.32 7.83 17.14
N VAL A 53 18.93 8.57 16.08
CA VAL A 53 18.73 7.99 14.73
C VAL A 53 19.58 8.64 13.64
N GLY A 54 20.39 9.66 13.95
CA GLY A 54 21.23 10.36 12.93
C GLY A 54 20.40 10.97 11.80
N ILE A 55 19.15 11.37 12.09
CA ILE A 55 18.34 12.16 11.18
C ILE A 55 18.78 13.62 11.31
N ASP A 56 19.48 14.08 10.28
CA ASP A 56 19.88 15.46 10.13
C ASP A 56 18.85 16.19 9.27
N SER A 57 18.24 17.24 9.82
CA SER A 57 17.30 18.10 9.11
C SER A 57 17.91 18.67 7.82
N ASP A 58 19.23 18.90 7.80
CA ASP A 58 19.93 19.47 6.65
C ASP A 58 20.05 18.50 5.48
N SER A 59 19.85 17.20 5.72
CA SER A 59 19.80 16.19 4.65
C SER A 59 18.47 16.13 3.90
N LEU A 60 17.39 16.76 4.42
CA LEU A 60 16.11 16.88 3.73
C LEU A 60 16.19 17.97 2.64
N PRO A 61 15.61 17.77 1.45
CA PRO A 61 15.46 18.83 0.48
C PRO A 61 14.56 19.96 1.00
N VAL A 62 14.77 21.19 0.56
CA VAL A 62 13.91 22.34 0.82
C VAL A 62 12.86 22.41 -0.29
N LEU A 63 11.62 22.05 0.02
CA LEU A 63 10.54 22.01 -0.96
C LEU A 63 9.50 23.09 -0.65
N ARG A 64 8.96 23.73 -1.70
CA ARG A 64 7.71 24.47 -1.59
C ARG A 64 6.50 23.53 -1.64
N SER A 65 6.55 22.55 -2.51
CA SER A 65 5.45 21.60 -2.71
C SER A 65 5.98 20.19 -2.96
N PHE A 66 5.16 19.21 -2.66
CA PHE A 66 5.45 17.79 -2.83
C PHE A 66 4.27 17.09 -3.48
N VAL A 67 4.52 16.21 -4.44
CA VAL A 67 3.49 15.33 -5.00
C VAL A 67 3.97 13.88 -4.99
N VAL A 68 3.13 13.00 -4.45
CA VAL A 68 3.28 11.56 -4.62
C VAL A 68 2.29 11.08 -5.68
N VAL A 69 2.81 10.52 -6.76
CA VAL A 69 2.04 9.86 -7.82
C VAL A 69 2.04 8.38 -7.53
N VAL A 70 0.87 7.84 -7.21
CA VAL A 70 0.66 6.43 -6.90
C VAL A 70 0.02 5.76 -8.10
N VAL A 71 0.74 4.82 -8.69
CA VAL A 71 0.30 4.08 -9.87
C VAL A 71 -0.04 2.66 -9.45
N ASP A 72 -1.34 2.40 -9.32
CA ASP A 72 -1.88 1.11 -8.90
C ASP A 72 -1.38 -0.03 -9.80
N GLY A 73 -0.83 -1.06 -9.19
CA GLY A 73 -0.32 -2.25 -9.86
C GLY A 73 1.00 -2.07 -10.63
N LEU A 74 1.69 -0.92 -10.53
CA LEU A 74 2.98 -0.69 -11.21
C LEU A 74 4.15 -1.24 -10.39
N GLY A 75 4.34 -2.56 -10.40
CA GLY A 75 5.51 -3.18 -9.78
C GLY A 75 6.83 -2.71 -10.40
N HIS A 76 7.87 -2.67 -9.56
CA HIS A 76 9.21 -2.34 -10.03
C HIS A 76 9.68 -3.31 -11.14
N ALA A 77 9.38 -4.61 -11.03
CA ALA A 77 9.71 -5.61 -12.04
C ALA A 77 8.95 -5.37 -13.36
N ASN A 78 7.64 -5.02 -13.27
CA ASN A 78 6.82 -4.68 -14.44
C ASN A 78 7.37 -3.45 -15.17
N LEU A 79 7.71 -2.40 -14.42
CA LEU A 79 8.33 -1.17 -14.97
C LEU A 79 9.67 -1.47 -15.63
N GLN A 80 10.57 -2.23 -15.00
CA GLN A 80 11.86 -2.59 -15.56
C GLN A 80 11.72 -3.41 -16.86
N ALA A 81 10.79 -4.37 -16.89
CA ALA A 81 10.53 -5.19 -18.07
C ALA A 81 9.99 -4.38 -19.27
N ARG A 82 9.39 -3.23 -19.03
CA ARG A 82 8.78 -2.34 -20.04
C ARG A 82 9.38 -0.93 -20.05
N SER A 83 10.61 -0.77 -19.57
CA SER A 83 11.30 0.53 -19.42
C SER A 83 11.41 1.32 -20.74
N ALA A 84 11.50 0.65 -21.89
CA ALA A 84 11.51 1.29 -23.20
C ALA A 84 10.21 2.06 -23.53
N HIS A 85 9.09 1.69 -22.88
CA HIS A 85 7.76 2.28 -23.05
C HIS A 85 7.43 3.30 -21.93
N ALA A 86 8.29 3.47 -20.95
CA ALA A 86 8.18 4.41 -19.85
C ALA A 86 9.46 5.23 -19.69
N ARG A 87 9.85 5.93 -20.75
CA ARG A 87 11.16 6.61 -20.86
C ARG A 87 11.35 7.72 -19.85
N SER A 88 10.31 8.47 -19.54
CA SER A 88 10.35 9.57 -18.59
C SER A 88 10.52 9.05 -17.18
N ILE A 89 9.73 8.04 -16.78
CA ILE A 89 9.87 7.38 -15.47
C ILE A 89 11.23 6.68 -15.36
N SER A 90 11.69 6.02 -16.43
CA SER A 90 12.94 5.25 -16.44
C SER A 90 14.19 6.12 -16.35
N ARG A 91 14.11 7.43 -16.66
CA ARG A 91 15.20 8.40 -16.45
C ARG A 91 15.29 8.90 -15.02
N MET A 92 14.21 8.79 -14.24
CA MET A 92 14.19 9.21 -12.85
C MET A 92 15.09 8.29 -12.01
N PRO A 93 15.90 8.82 -11.09
CA PRO A 93 16.62 8.00 -10.11
C PRO A 93 15.61 7.11 -9.35
N THR A 94 15.68 5.81 -9.58
CA THR A 94 14.70 4.84 -9.07
C THR A 94 15.38 3.80 -8.18
N ARG A 95 14.72 3.50 -7.05
CA ARG A 95 15.08 2.38 -6.16
C ARG A 95 13.88 1.46 -6.02
N ARG A 96 14.15 0.15 -5.94
CA ARG A 96 13.15 -0.81 -5.52
C ARG A 96 12.97 -0.70 -4.01
N ILE A 97 11.73 -0.51 -3.59
CA ILE A 97 11.30 -0.69 -2.20
C ILE A 97 10.26 -1.80 -2.13
N GLU A 98 9.84 -2.20 -0.95
CA GLU A 98 8.78 -3.19 -0.79
C GLU A 98 7.51 -2.56 -0.28
N THR A 99 6.37 -3.02 -0.80
CA THR A 99 5.06 -2.74 -0.23
C THR A 99 4.76 -3.65 0.96
N VAL A 100 3.60 -3.46 1.55
CA VAL A 100 3.08 -4.21 2.71
C VAL A 100 2.76 -5.67 2.39
N ILE A 101 2.47 -6.45 3.42
CA ILE A 101 1.86 -7.78 3.35
C ILE A 101 0.48 -7.70 4.01
N PRO A 102 -0.58 -8.15 3.31
CA PRO A 102 -0.62 -8.53 1.89
C PRO A 102 -0.36 -7.35 0.95
N SER A 103 0.17 -7.64 -0.26
CA SER A 103 0.41 -6.63 -1.30
C SER A 103 -0.89 -6.25 -2.00
N THR A 104 -1.76 -5.54 -1.30
CA THR A 104 -3.12 -5.19 -1.74
C THR A 104 -3.41 -3.71 -1.52
N THR A 105 -4.18 -3.13 -2.45
CA THR A 105 -4.49 -1.69 -2.54
C THR A 105 -4.93 -1.09 -1.21
N GLY A 106 -5.92 -1.69 -0.54
CA GLY A 106 -6.47 -1.13 0.71
C GLY A 106 -5.43 -1.00 1.83
N ALA A 107 -4.57 -2.02 2.00
CA ALA A 107 -3.50 -2.02 2.99
C ALA A 107 -2.37 -1.04 2.61
N ALA A 108 -1.93 -1.08 1.36
CA ALA A 108 -0.79 -0.28 0.90
C ALA A 108 -1.09 1.22 0.81
N LEU A 109 -2.25 1.61 0.26
CA LEU A 109 -2.66 3.02 0.20
C LEU A 109 -2.85 3.60 1.60
N THR A 110 -3.44 2.83 2.53
CA THR A 110 -3.58 3.26 3.92
C THR A 110 -2.21 3.44 4.57
N THR A 111 -1.28 2.52 4.33
CA THR A 111 0.10 2.62 4.82
C THR A 111 0.78 3.91 4.31
N LEU A 112 0.70 4.18 3.01
CA LEU A 112 1.29 5.38 2.41
C LEU A 112 0.71 6.68 2.99
N THR A 113 -0.62 6.74 3.15
CA THR A 113 -1.33 7.96 3.53
C THR A 113 -1.37 8.22 5.03
N THR A 114 -1.08 7.20 5.86
CA THR A 114 -1.04 7.32 7.32
C THR A 114 0.36 7.24 7.92
N GLY A 115 1.35 6.74 7.17
CA GLY A 115 2.69 6.46 7.69
C GLY A 115 2.71 5.30 8.70
N ARG A 116 1.67 4.44 8.73
CA ARG A 116 1.52 3.30 9.63
C ARG A 116 1.46 2.00 8.86
N LEU A 117 1.85 0.90 9.51
CA LEU A 117 1.78 -0.43 8.92
C LEU A 117 0.41 -1.10 9.11
N PRO A 118 0.07 -2.16 8.34
CA PRO A 118 -1.25 -2.79 8.37
C PRO A 118 -1.72 -3.22 9.75
N GLY A 119 -0.81 -3.72 10.59
CA GLY A 119 -1.13 -4.10 11.98
C GLY A 119 -1.51 -2.91 12.87
N GLU A 120 -1.08 -1.68 12.55
CA GLU A 120 -1.41 -0.46 13.29
C GLU A 120 -2.72 0.16 12.79
N HIS A 121 -2.84 0.39 11.46
CA HIS A 121 -4.02 1.05 10.89
C HIS A 121 -5.23 0.13 10.70
N GLY A 122 -5.03 -1.20 10.72
CA GLY A 122 -6.08 -2.21 10.77
C GLY A 122 -6.68 -2.63 9.42
N LEU A 123 -6.37 -1.99 8.29
CA LEU A 123 -6.74 -2.49 6.96
C LEU A 123 -5.70 -3.50 6.50
N ILE A 124 -5.84 -4.73 7.01
CA ILE A 124 -4.81 -5.78 6.99
C ILE A 124 -5.05 -6.84 5.90
N GLY A 125 -5.85 -6.54 4.89
CA GLY A 125 -6.16 -7.43 3.77
C GLY A 125 -7.31 -6.91 2.93
N TYR A 126 -7.69 -7.65 1.88
CA TYR A 126 -8.79 -7.27 1.00
C TYR A 126 -10.17 -7.58 1.61
N ARG A 127 -10.42 -8.86 1.98
CA ARG A 127 -11.62 -9.28 2.72
C ARG A 127 -11.23 -9.71 4.12
N ILE A 128 -11.60 -8.91 5.11
CA ILE A 128 -11.22 -9.10 6.51
C ILE A 128 -12.46 -9.08 7.39
N ARG A 129 -12.37 -9.65 8.59
CA ARG A 129 -13.51 -9.75 9.51
C ARG A 129 -13.79 -8.43 10.22
N HIS A 130 -15.01 -7.93 10.09
CA HIS A 130 -15.58 -6.91 10.94
C HIS A 130 -16.31 -7.59 12.09
N PRO A 131 -16.25 -7.07 13.34
CA PRO A 131 -16.87 -7.72 14.50
C PRO A 131 -18.38 -7.99 14.36
N GLU A 132 -19.11 -7.09 13.72
CA GLU A 132 -20.58 -7.13 13.60
C GLU A 132 -21.05 -7.55 12.20
N LEU A 133 -20.30 -7.24 11.15
CA LEU A 133 -20.73 -7.41 9.76
C LEU A 133 -20.21 -8.69 9.11
N GLY A 134 -19.35 -9.46 9.80
CA GLY A 134 -18.67 -10.62 9.19
C GLY A 134 -17.55 -10.20 8.23
N LEU A 135 -17.42 -10.87 7.09
CA LEU A 135 -16.36 -10.55 6.11
C LEU A 135 -16.73 -9.34 5.24
N VAL A 136 -15.95 -8.28 5.36
CA VAL A 136 -16.11 -7.03 4.57
C VAL A 136 -14.91 -6.78 3.67
N SER A 137 -15.16 -6.20 2.50
CA SER A 137 -14.11 -5.73 1.59
C SER A 137 -13.62 -4.36 2.01
N THR A 138 -12.31 -4.21 2.12
CA THR A 138 -11.67 -2.92 2.41
C THR A 138 -11.75 -1.90 1.27
N LEU A 139 -12.25 -2.30 0.09
CA LEU A 139 -12.47 -1.40 -1.05
C LEU A 139 -13.94 -1.06 -1.30
N LYS A 140 -14.91 -1.94 -0.94
CA LYS A 140 -16.30 -1.83 -1.42
C LYS A 140 -17.35 -1.66 -0.32
N ASP A 141 -17.21 -2.34 0.83
CA ASP A 141 -18.31 -2.53 1.79
C ASP A 141 -18.37 -1.44 2.89
N TRP A 142 -17.85 -0.27 2.61
CA TRP A 142 -17.75 0.83 3.57
C TRP A 142 -19.09 1.47 3.98
N HIS A 143 -20.13 1.32 3.18
CA HIS A 143 -21.43 1.90 3.45
C HIS A 143 -22.11 1.30 4.71
N GLU A 144 -21.75 0.06 5.07
CA GLU A 144 -22.23 -0.61 6.27
C GLU A 144 -21.41 -0.28 7.52
N ILE A 145 -20.22 0.31 7.36
CA ILE A 145 -19.32 0.64 8.46
C ILE A 145 -19.70 1.99 9.04
N SER A 146 -20.33 2.00 10.22
CA SER A 146 -20.81 3.19 10.90
C SER A 146 -19.66 4.06 11.45
N ASP A 147 -18.62 3.46 12.02
CA ASP A 147 -17.45 4.15 12.54
C ASP A 147 -16.20 3.81 11.71
N ARG A 148 -15.99 4.61 10.67
CA ARG A 148 -14.84 4.47 9.76
C ARG A 148 -13.51 4.78 10.43
N ARG A 149 -13.48 5.64 11.45
CA ARG A 149 -12.27 5.97 12.23
C ARG A 149 -11.88 4.84 13.18
N ALA A 150 -12.82 4.14 13.77
CA ALA A 150 -12.53 2.94 14.55
C ALA A 150 -12.10 1.77 13.65
N TRP A 151 -12.60 1.73 12.42
CA TRP A 151 -12.24 0.71 11.44
C TRP A 151 -10.85 0.95 10.84
N GLN A 152 -10.58 2.12 10.24
CA GLN A 152 -9.26 2.58 9.84
C GLN A 152 -8.70 3.46 10.97
N ARG A 153 -7.77 2.95 11.76
CA ARG A 153 -7.42 3.45 13.10
C ARG A 153 -6.37 4.56 13.12
N SER A 154 -5.75 4.87 12.00
CA SER A 154 -4.64 5.83 11.92
C SER A 154 -5.05 7.14 11.26
N THR A 155 -4.56 8.26 11.78
CA THR A 155 -4.86 9.57 11.22
C THR A 155 -4.17 9.76 9.87
N PRO A 156 -4.91 10.16 8.81
CA PRO A 156 -4.31 10.52 7.53
C PRO A 156 -3.36 11.71 7.65
N LEU A 157 -2.22 11.63 7.00
CA LEU A 157 -1.15 12.63 7.07
C LEU A 157 -1.51 13.98 6.40
N PHE A 158 -2.62 14.05 5.68
CA PHE A 158 -3.11 15.30 5.10
C PHE A 158 -3.55 16.31 6.16
N GLU A 159 -4.03 15.83 7.32
CA GLU A 159 -4.30 16.71 8.47
C GLU A 159 -3.00 17.36 8.99
N LEU A 160 -1.91 16.61 9.02
CA LEU A 160 -0.59 17.14 9.38
C LEU A 160 -0.07 18.13 8.33
N ALA A 161 -0.24 17.83 7.04
CA ALA A 161 0.13 18.75 5.96
C ALA A 161 -0.61 20.10 6.07
N ALA A 162 -1.91 20.07 6.40
CA ALA A 162 -2.67 21.28 6.67
C ALA A 162 -2.15 22.04 7.90
N ALA A 163 -1.78 21.33 8.96
CA ALA A 163 -1.29 21.92 10.21
C ALA A 163 0.04 22.65 10.06
N ILE A 164 0.89 22.28 9.09
CA ILE A 164 2.13 23.00 8.77
C ILE A 164 1.94 24.18 7.81
N GLY A 165 0.71 24.43 7.36
CA GLY A 165 0.37 25.52 6.42
C GLY A 165 0.45 25.16 4.94
N ALA A 166 0.58 23.89 4.58
CA ALA A 166 0.47 23.43 3.21
C ALA A 166 -0.99 23.11 2.86
N LYS A 167 -1.37 23.23 1.57
CA LYS A 167 -2.67 22.81 1.04
C LYS A 167 -2.62 21.31 0.69
N PRO A 168 -3.33 20.43 1.43
CA PRO A 168 -3.40 19.03 1.08
C PRO A 168 -4.40 18.80 -0.06
N VAL A 169 -3.99 18.03 -1.08
CA VAL A 169 -4.79 17.79 -2.28
C VAL A 169 -4.76 16.31 -2.64
N ALA A 170 -5.92 15.75 -2.97
CA ALA A 170 -6.06 14.43 -3.57
C ALA A 170 -6.59 14.55 -5.00
N ILE A 171 -5.95 13.87 -5.96
CA ILE A 171 -6.33 13.91 -7.37
C ILE A 171 -6.55 12.47 -7.83
N GLY A 172 -7.74 12.17 -8.34
CA GLY A 172 -8.09 10.82 -8.78
C GLY A 172 -9.29 10.82 -9.74
N ARG A 173 -9.88 9.64 -9.96
CA ARG A 173 -11.13 9.55 -10.74
C ARG A 173 -12.30 10.14 -9.96
N PRO A 174 -13.27 10.80 -10.62
CA PRO A 174 -14.48 11.30 -9.94
C PRO A 174 -15.25 10.21 -9.17
N ALA A 175 -15.28 9.00 -9.69
CA ALA A 175 -15.96 7.87 -9.06
C ALA A 175 -15.36 7.44 -7.70
N HIS A 176 -14.12 7.83 -7.39
CA HIS A 176 -13.50 7.52 -6.11
C HIS A 176 -13.72 8.62 -5.05
N ALA A 177 -14.20 9.82 -5.45
CA ALA A 177 -14.28 10.99 -4.58
C ALA A 177 -15.07 10.77 -3.28
N THR A 178 -16.15 9.97 -3.35
CA THR A 178 -17.04 9.65 -2.21
C THR A 178 -16.94 8.19 -1.77
N GLY A 179 -15.87 7.49 -2.18
CA GLY A 179 -15.62 6.11 -1.77
C GLY A 179 -15.23 6.04 -0.28
N GLY A 180 -15.72 5.02 0.43
CA GLY A 180 -15.44 4.90 1.86
C GLY A 180 -13.97 4.76 2.20
N LEU A 181 -13.17 4.07 1.36
CA LEU A 181 -11.72 4.04 1.53
C LEU A 181 -11.13 5.45 1.34
N THR A 182 -11.54 6.18 0.30
CA THR A 182 -11.09 7.57 0.06
C THR A 182 -11.36 8.45 1.27
N GLU A 183 -12.57 8.40 1.81
CA GLU A 183 -12.92 9.16 3.02
C GLU A 183 -12.07 8.75 4.23
N ALA A 184 -11.75 7.45 4.36
CA ALA A 184 -10.99 6.96 5.49
C ALA A 184 -9.49 7.32 5.44
N ILE A 185 -8.89 7.42 4.24
CA ILE A 185 -7.43 7.57 4.09
C ILE A 185 -6.99 8.92 3.51
N LEU A 186 -7.90 9.71 2.94
CA LEU A 186 -7.60 11.04 2.37
C LEU A 186 -8.30 12.19 3.11
N THR A 187 -8.87 11.93 4.30
CA THR A 187 -9.43 12.98 5.17
C THR A 187 -8.40 14.10 5.36
N GLY A 188 -8.85 15.36 5.23
CA GLY A 188 -8.01 16.55 5.30
C GLY A 188 -7.54 17.06 3.93
N ALA A 189 -7.64 16.26 2.85
CA ALA A 189 -7.29 16.68 1.50
C ALA A 189 -8.51 17.15 0.70
N GLU A 190 -8.34 18.22 -0.09
CA GLU A 190 -9.31 18.66 -1.09
C GLU A 190 -9.25 17.71 -2.30
N TYR A 191 -10.39 17.06 -2.64
CA TYR A 191 -10.43 16.10 -3.74
C TYR A 191 -10.74 16.76 -5.10
N HIS A 192 -9.88 16.48 -6.10
CA HIS A 192 -10.04 16.91 -7.48
C HIS A 192 -10.22 15.70 -8.41
N GLY A 193 -11.38 15.60 -9.02
CA GLY A 193 -11.73 14.50 -9.93
C GLY A 193 -11.43 14.78 -11.38
N ALA A 194 -10.72 13.85 -12.07
CA ALA A 194 -10.62 13.85 -13.53
C ALA A 194 -10.54 12.42 -14.09
N VAL A 195 -11.13 12.22 -15.28
CA VAL A 195 -11.28 10.87 -15.85
C VAL A 195 -9.99 10.34 -16.44
N THR A 196 -9.24 11.19 -17.19
CA THR A 196 -8.01 10.75 -17.86
C THR A 196 -6.76 10.99 -17.01
N ILE A 197 -5.71 10.20 -17.25
CA ILE A 197 -4.39 10.39 -16.59
C ILE A 197 -3.86 11.79 -16.92
N ALA A 198 -3.97 12.22 -18.19
CA ALA A 198 -3.50 13.51 -18.64
C ALA A 198 -4.19 14.68 -17.90
N ASP A 199 -5.52 14.62 -17.74
CA ASP A 199 -6.26 15.66 -17.02
C ASP A 199 -5.88 15.71 -15.54
N ARG A 200 -5.64 14.55 -14.90
CA ARG A 200 -5.18 14.49 -13.50
C ARG A 200 -3.78 15.13 -13.35
N CYS A 201 -2.86 14.83 -14.26
CA CYS A 201 -1.55 15.47 -14.29
C CYS A 201 -1.64 16.98 -14.59
N ALA A 202 -2.55 17.41 -15.46
CA ALA A 202 -2.80 18.83 -15.73
C ALA A 202 -3.35 19.56 -14.49
N ILE A 203 -4.26 18.93 -13.72
CA ILE A 203 -4.74 19.47 -12.44
C ILE A 203 -3.56 19.63 -11.47
N ALA A 204 -2.73 18.59 -11.32
CA ALA A 204 -1.54 18.63 -10.46
C ALA A 204 -0.61 19.78 -10.87
N SER A 205 -0.27 19.89 -12.17
CA SER A 205 0.57 20.98 -12.70
C SER A 205 0.01 22.35 -12.35
N ARG A 206 -1.29 22.59 -12.57
CA ARG A 206 -1.95 23.86 -12.27
C ARG A 206 -1.84 24.21 -10.77
N LEU A 207 -2.15 23.24 -9.88
CA LEU A 207 -2.12 23.46 -8.43
C LEU A 207 -0.70 23.71 -7.90
N LEU A 208 0.28 22.93 -8.38
CA LEU A 208 1.67 23.06 -7.97
C LEU A 208 2.34 24.36 -8.47
N ARG A 209 1.79 24.99 -9.52
CA ARG A 209 2.25 26.27 -10.06
C ARG A 209 1.53 27.49 -9.48
N ALA A 210 0.39 27.30 -8.80
CA ALA A 210 -0.47 28.40 -8.34
C ALA A 210 0.13 29.31 -7.26
N GLY A 211 1.24 28.92 -6.64
CA GLY A 211 1.96 29.76 -5.66
C GLY A 211 1.82 29.27 -4.21
N ASP A 212 0.72 28.64 -3.84
CA ASP A 212 0.55 28.07 -2.52
C ASP A 212 1.41 26.82 -2.31
N PRO A 213 1.90 26.55 -1.09
CA PRO A 213 2.53 25.29 -0.74
C PRO A 213 1.50 24.14 -0.83
N VAL A 214 1.82 23.08 -1.58
CA VAL A 214 0.90 21.95 -1.81
C VAL A 214 1.56 20.64 -1.41
N VAL A 215 0.81 19.77 -0.71
CA VAL A 215 1.10 18.36 -0.57
C VAL A 215 0.02 17.58 -1.33
N ALA A 216 0.40 16.98 -2.45
CA ALA A 216 -0.53 16.32 -3.36
C ALA A 216 -0.36 14.80 -3.38
N TYR A 217 -1.48 14.09 -3.39
CA TYR A 217 -1.61 12.68 -3.71
C TYR A 217 -2.31 12.57 -5.07
N LEU A 218 -1.66 11.97 -6.06
CA LEU A 218 -2.22 11.73 -7.39
C LEU A 218 -2.31 10.23 -7.63
N TYR A 219 -3.52 9.71 -7.89
CA TYR A 219 -3.78 8.29 -8.05
C TYR A 219 -4.13 7.93 -9.49
N VAL A 220 -3.50 6.83 -9.97
CA VAL A 220 -3.67 6.27 -11.33
C VAL A 220 -4.01 4.79 -11.22
N ASP A 221 -5.22 4.39 -11.60
CA ASP A 221 -5.76 3.02 -11.46
C ASP A 221 -5.86 2.26 -12.80
N GLU A 222 -5.42 2.86 -13.89
CA GLU A 222 -5.59 2.31 -15.23
C GLU A 222 -4.73 1.09 -15.50
N LEU A 223 -3.53 1.01 -14.89
CA LEU A 223 -2.62 -0.10 -15.11
C LEU A 223 -3.09 -1.35 -14.39
N ASP A 224 -3.52 -1.21 -13.13
CA ASP A 224 -4.10 -2.31 -12.36
C ASP A 224 -5.33 -2.89 -13.05
N LYS A 225 -6.28 -2.04 -13.46
CA LYS A 225 -7.49 -2.47 -14.19
C LYS A 225 -7.17 -3.19 -15.49
N ALA A 226 -6.19 -2.70 -16.25
CA ALA A 226 -5.75 -3.33 -17.48
C ALA A 226 -5.09 -4.70 -17.20
N ALA A 227 -4.28 -4.78 -16.14
CA ALA A 227 -3.64 -6.03 -15.74
C ALA A 227 -4.66 -7.06 -15.27
N HIS A 228 -5.62 -6.69 -14.43
CA HIS A 228 -6.68 -7.60 -14.00
C HIS A 228 -7.48 -8.17 -15.16
N SER A 229 -7.79 -7.36 -16.18
CA SER A 229 -8.60 -7.81 -17.34
C SER A 229 -7.81 -8.63 -18.35
N GLU A 230 -6.60 -8.21 -18.73
CA GLU A 230 -5.86 -8.79 -19.87
C GLU A 230 -4.44 -9.24 -19.51
N GLY A 231 -3.98 -8.99 -18.29
CA GLY A 231 -2.60 -9.21 -17.85
C GLY A 231 -1.70 -7.99 -18.05
N TRP A 232 -0.65 -7.89 -17.23
CA TRP A 232 0.32 -6.79 -17.31
C TRP A 232 1.23 -6.88 -18.56
N GLN A 233 1.22 -8.03 -19.26
CA GLN A 233 1.97 -8.22 -20.49
C GLN A 233 1.17 -7.84 -21.74
N SER A 234 -0.10 -7.44 -21.59
CA SER A 234 -1.01 -7.12 -22.69
C SER A 234 -0.70 -5.77 -23.37
N ASP A 235 -1.17 -5.64 -24.61
CA ASP A 235 -1.11 -4.36 -25.34
C ASP A 235 -1.94 -3.27 -24.65
N LEU A 236 -3.03 -3.63 -23.97
CA LEU A 236 -3.84 -2.67 -23.22
C LEU A 236 -3.02 -2.06 -22.09
N TRP A 237 -2.36 -2.88 -21.29
CA TRP A 237 -1.52 -2.42 -20.18
C TRP A 237 -0.37 -1.54 -20.70
N LEU A 238 0.26 -1.96 -21.80
CA LEU A 238 1.34 -1.20 -22.43
C LEU A 238 0.90 0.19 -22.88
N ARG A 239 -0.27 0.29 -23.54
CA ARG A 239 -0.85 1.59 -23.90
C ARG A 239 -1.12 2.47 -22.68
N ARG A 240 -1.57 1.89 -21.54
CA ARG A 240 -1.78 2.66 -20.30
C ARG A 240 -0.47 3.16 -19.70
N LEU A 241 0.59 2.36 -19.77
CA LEU A 241 1.93 2.76 -19.33
C LEU A 241 2.45 3.93 -20.18
N GLU A 242 2.32 3.86 -21.50
CA GLU A 242 2.73 4.95 -22.42
C GLU A 242 1.93 6.24 -22.18
N GLN A 243 0.61 6.14 -21.92
CA GLN A 243 -0.23 7.28 -21.56
C GLN A 243 0.21 7.92 -20.24
N LEU A 244 0.55 7.10 -19.24
CA LEU A 244 1.08 7.57 -17.97
C LEU A 244 2.42 8.29 -18.16
N ASP A 245 3.36 7.66 -18.89
CA ASP A 245 4.70 8.20 -19.10
C ASP A 245 4.68 9.56 -19.82
N ALA A 246 3.82 9.69 -20.85
CA ALA A 246 3.61 10.94 -21.55
C ALA A 246 3.04 12.05 -20.65
N ALA A 247 2.03 11.71 -19.83
CA ALA A 247 1.41 12.66 -18.91
C ALA A 247 2.37 13.10 -17.78
N LEU A 248 3.22 12.18 -17.30
CA LEU A 248 4.25 12.51 -16.33
C LEU A 248 5.38 13.34 -16.91
N ASP A 249 5.78 13.09 -18.16
CA ASP A 249 6.77 13.93 -18.86
C ASP A 249 6.27 15.38 -18.97
N ASP A 250 5.00 15.57 -19.37
CA ASP A 250 4.37 16.89 -19.42
C ASP A 250 4.31 17.55 -18.03
N LEU A 251 3.94 16.81 -17.00
CA LEU A 251 3.93 17.29 -15.63
C LEU A 251 5.34 17.74 -15.22
N LEU A 252 6.34 16.88 -15.31
CA LEU A 252 7.72 17.17 -14.87
C LEU A 252 8.31 18.38 -15.55
N ARG A 253 8.06 18.56 -16.87
CA ARG A 253 8.56 19.71 -17.64
C ARG A 253 7.94 21.03 -17.22
N THR A 254 6.74 21.02 -16.63
CA THR A 254 6.01 22.22 -16.27
C THR A 254 6.18 22.64 -14.81
N LEU A 255 6.79 21.81 -13.98
CA LEU A 255 6.91 22.07 -12.54
C LEU A 255 7.97 23.14 -12.22
N PRO A 256 7.71 24.00 -11.21
CA PRO A 256 8.75 24.85 -10.62
C PRO A 256 9.89 24.03 -10.00
N GLY A 257 11.10 24.60 -10.01
CA GLY A 257 12.31 23.92 -9.55
C GLY A 257 12.38 23.56 -8.06
N ASN A 258 11.40 23.98 -7.26
CA ASN A 258 11.28 23.67 -5.83
C ASN A 258 10.10 22.74 -5.51
N VAL A 259 9.64 21.98 -6.50
CA VAL A 259 8.60 20.95 -6.36
C VAL A 259 9.24 19.57 -6.40
N GLY A 260 8.99 18.78 -5.36
CA GLY A 260 9.42 17.38 -5.31
C GLY A 260 8.35 16.42 -5.85
N VAL A 261 8.78 15.44 -6.64
CA VAL A 261 7.90 14.40 -7.21
C VAL A 261 8.41 13.02 -6.81
N VAL A 262 7.51 12.20 -6.27
CA VAL A 262 7.73 10.76 -6.12
C VAL A 262 6.75 10.03 -7.02
N VAL A 263 7.24 9.06 -7.81
CA VAL A 263 6.39 8.06 -8.48
C VAL A 263 6.61 6.74 -7.78
N THR A 264 5.52 6.15 -7.28
CA THR A 264 5.52 4.85 -6.59
C THR A 264 4.26 4.06 -6.95
N ALA A 265 4.12 2.88 -6.37
CA ALA A 265 2.94 2.04 -6.50
C ALA A 265 2.53 1.48 -5.13
N ASP A 266 1.32 1.01 -5.04
CA ASP A 266 0.80 0.28 -3.89
C ASP A 266 1.22 -1.21 -3.91
N HIS A 267 1.31 -1.83 -5.09
CA HIS A 267 1.83 -3.18 -5.32
C HIS A 267 2.28 -3.35 -6.77
N GLY A 268 2.90 -4.49 -7.04
CA GLY A 268 3.15 -4.95 -8.40
C GLY A 268 2.13 -6.02 -8.81
N MET A 269 2.38 -6.67 -9.96
CA MET A 269 1.42 -7.55 -10.59
C MET A 269 2.11 -8.78 -11.20
N ILE A 270 1.46 -9.94 -11.11
CA ILE A 270 1.82 -11.14 -11.86
C ILE A 270 0.63 -11.60 -12.70
N ASP A 271 0.90 -12.19 -13.87
CA ASP A 271 -0.14 -12.85 -14.66
C ASP A 271 -0.27 -14.30 -14.21
N VAL A 272 -1.50 -14.73 -13.97
CA VAL A 272 -1.86 -16.10 -13.59
C VAL A 272 -2.60 -16.77 -14.73
N PRO A 273 -1.99 -17.74 -15.44
CA PRO A 273 -2.64 -18.49 -16.48
C PRO A 273 -3.88 -19.23 -15.94
N GLU A 274 -4.91 -19.43 -16.79
CA GLU A 274 -6.17 -20.04 -16.38
C GLU A 274 -5.99 -21.39 -15.67
N HIS A 275 -5.14 -22.27 -16.22
CA HIS A 275 -4.86 -23.59 -15.64
C HIS A 275 -4.10 -23.54 -14.29
N ARG A 276 -3.67 -22.35 -13.85
CA ARG A 276 -3.01 -22.09 -12.56
C ARG A 276 -3.93 -21.36 -11.57
N ARG A 277 -5.17 -21.09 -11.94
CA ARG A 277 -6.23 -20.59 -11.05
C ARG A 277 -6.91 -21.80 -10.42
N ILE A 278 -6.49 -22.14 -9.21
CA ILE A 278 -6.89 -23.36 -8.51
C ILE A 278 -8.08 -23.04 -7.62
N GLU A 279 -9.22 -23.68 -7.89
CA GLU A 279 -10.36 -23.58 -6.99
C GLU A 279 -10.11 -24.44 -5.75
N LEU A 280 -10.23 -23.82 -4.57
CA LEU A 280 -10.11 -24.51 -3.30
C LEU A 280 -11.38 -25.33 -3.06
N ASP A 281 -11.22 -26.63 -2.88
CA ASP A 281 -12.27 -27.54 -2.45
C ASP A 281 -12.50 -27.37 -0.94
N VAL A 282 -13.26 -26.30 -0.61
CA VAL A 282 -13.54 -25.93 0.80
C VAL A 282 -14.45 -26.92 1.51
N ASP A 283 -15.11 -27.81 0.80
CA ASP A 283 -15.96 -28.87 1.34
C ASP A 283 -15.17 -30.15 1.65
N SER A 284 -13.90 -30.22 1.24
CA SER A 284 -13.06 -31.36 1.53
C SER A 284 -12.70 -31.47 3.02
N GLU A 285 -12.35 -32.68 3.45
CA GLU A 285 -11.92 -32.96 4.82
C GLU A 285 -10.77 -32.06 5.30
N LYS A 286 -9.94 -31.58 4.38
CA LYS A 286 -8.82 -30.68 4.71
C LYS A 286 -9.28 -29.34 5.26
N PHE A 287 -10.48 -28.90 4.87
CA PHE A 287 -11.09 -27.63 5.27
C PHE A 287 -12.26 -27.80 6.24
N SER A 288 -12.48 -29.02 6.79
CA SER A 288 -13.65 -29.32 7.65
C SER A 288 -13.81 -28.37 8.85
N ASP A 289 -12.70 -27.84 9.37
CA ASP A 289 -12.70 -26.90 10.50
C ASP A 289 -12.79 -25.43 10.06
N VAL A 290 -12.83 -25.15 8.75
CA VAL A 290 -12.95 -23.78 8.23
C VAL A 290 -14.42 -23.37 8.19
N ALA A 291 -14.72 -22.25 8.83
CA ALA A 291 -16.06 -21.66 8.83
C ALA A 291 -16.24 -20.71 7.64
N GLU A 292 -15.23 -19.88 7.36
CA GLU A 292 -15.27 -18.86 6.30
C GLU A 292 -13.87 -18.68 5.69
N VAL A 293 -13.81 -18.22 4.45
CA VAL A 293 -12.56 -17.89 3.75
C VAL A 293 -12.59 -16.43 3.29
N GLY A 294 -11.70 -15.62 3.82
CA GLY A 294 -11.47 -14.24 3.42
C GLY A 294 -10.18 -14.06 2.61
N GLY A 295 -9.66 -12.84 2.64
CA GLY A 295 -8.47 -12.45 1.89
C GLY A 295 -8.74 -12.29 0.40
N GLU A 296 -7.74 -12.59 -0.41
CA GLU A 296 -7.70 -12.42 -1.86
C GLU A 296 -7.08 -13.66 -2.53
N PRO A 297 -7.19 -13.83 -3.86
CA PRO A 297 -6.77 -15.07 -4.52
C PRO A 297 -5.30 -15.45 -4.33
N ARG A 298 -4.43 -14.49 -4.01
CA ARG A 298 -3.01 -14.73 -3.74
C ARG A 298 -2.68 -14.95 -2.27
N MET A 299 -3.58 -14.50 -1.35
CA MET A 299 -3.45 -14.70 0.09
C MET A 299 -4.83 -14.91 0.72
N ARG A 300 -5.22 -16.16 0.92
CA ARG A 300 -6.47 -16.53 1.61
C ARG A 300 -6.27 -16.56 3.12
N SER A 301 -7.30 -16.12 3.81
CA SER A 301 -7.38 -16.10 5.27
C SER A 301 -8.51 -17.03 5.71
N LEU A 302 -8.17 -18.11 6.43
CA LEU A 302 -9.12 -19.13 6.85
C LEU A 302 -9.57 -18.84 8.29
N TYR A 303 -10.85 -18.58 8.45
CA TYR A 303 -11.50 -18.37 9.75
C TYR A 303 -12.05 -19.71 10.24
N LEU A 304 -11.62 -20.12 11.41
CA LEU A 304 -11.89 -21.46 11.91
C LEU A 304 -13.18 -21.53 12.73
N ARG A 305 -13.75 -22.71 12.81
CA ARG A 305 -14.84 -23.02 13.73
C ARG A 305 -14.36 -22.94 15.16
N ALA A 306 -15.23 -22.61 16.09
CA ALA A 306 -14.90 -22.55 17.52
C ALA A 306 -14.38 -23.91 18.01
N GLY A 307 -13.25 -23.89 18.73
CA GLY A 307 -12.61 -25.07 19.28
C GLY A 307 -11.62 -25.79 18.35
N SER A 308 -11.47 -25.35 17.08
CA SER A 308 -10.46 -25.90 16.17
C SER A 308 -9.05 -25.42 16.55
N ASP A 309 -8.04 -26.29 16.39
CA ASP A 309 -6.63 -25.95 16.60
C ASP A 309 -6.00 -25.38 15.32
N PRO A 310 -5.59 -24.09 15.28
CA PRO A 310 -5.00 -23.48 14.10
C PRO A 310 -3.71 -24.18 13.62
N VAL A 311 -2.94 -24.76 14.53
CA VAL A 311 -1.69 -25.48 14.19
C VAL A 311 -2.02 -26.74 13.41
N ASP A 312 -2.99 -27.51 13.89
CA ASP A 312 -3.42 -28.75 13.24
C ASP A 312 -4.04 -28.49 11.87
N VAL A 313 -4.93 -27.46 11.77
CA VAL A 313 -5.53 -27.05 10.51
C VAL A 313 -4.47 -26.55 9.53
N SER A 314 -3.52 -25.72 9.96
CA SER A 314 -2.45 -25.22 9.08
C SER A 314 -1.57 -26.35 8.55
N ARG A 315 -1.26 -27.34 9.38
CA ARG A 315 -0.51 -28.53 8.97
C ARG A 315 -1.28 -29.34 7.92
N ARG A 316 -2.56 -29.67 8.18
CA ARG A 316 -3.41 -30.47 7.29
C ARG A 316 -3.63 -29.77 5.93
N VAL A 317 -3.94 -28.48 5.91
CA VAL A 317 -4.07 -27.68 4.70
C VAL A 317 -2.73 -27.58 3.97
N GLY A 318 -1.64 -27.36 4.69
CA GLY A 318 -0.29 -27.27 4.14
C GLY A 318 0.19 -28.57 3.49
N GLU A 319 -0.10 -29.73 4.09
CA GLU A 319 0.16 -31.04 3.49
C GLU A 319 -0.66 -31.24 2.20
N GLY A 320 -1.92 -30.81 2.22
CA GLY A 320 -2.82 -30.91 1.06
C GLY A 320 -2.42 -30.04 -0.11
N LEU A 321 -1.96 -28.82 0.14
CA LEU A 321 -1.53 -27.87 -0.91
C LEU A 321 -0.05 -28.06 -1.30
N GLY A 322 0.76 -28.67 -0.45
CA GLY A 322 2.15 -29.02 -0.73
C GLY A 322 2.99 -27.82 -1.19
N LYS A 323 3.60 -27.92 -2.37
CA LYS A 323 4.47 -26.87 -2.92
C LYS A 323 3.71 -25.67 -3.53
N LEU A 324 2.40 -25.75 -3.61
CA LEU A 324 1.57 -24.69 -4.22
C LEU A 324 1.42 -23.47 -3.31
N ALA A 325 1.55 -23.64 -1.99
CA ALA A 325 1.35 -22.57 -1.02
C ALA A 325 2.38 -22.61 0.12
N TRP A 326 2.55 -21.45 0.77
CA TRP A 326 2.96 -21.38 2.15
C TRP A 326 1.69 -21.33 2.99
N VAL A 327 1.64 -22.19 4.01
CA VAL A 327 0.52 -22.23 4.95
C VAL A 327 1.08 -22.13 6.36
N GLY A 328 0.47 -21.27 7.15
CA GLY A 328 0.87 -21.09 8.55
C GLY A 328 -0.23 -20.43 9.36
N THR A 329 -0.05 -20.36 10.65
CA THR A 329 -0.99 -19.71 11.54
C THR A 329 -0.85 -18.18 11.46
N ARG A 330 -1.93 -17.46 11.81
CA ARG A 330 -1.91 -16.01 12.02
C ARG A 330 -0.80 -15.60 12.99
N SER A 331 -0.64 -16.33 14.09
CA SER A 331 0.38 -16.06 15.10
C SER A 331 1.80 -16.19 14.54
N GLU A 332 2.06 -17.18 13.69
CA GLU A 332 3.35 -17.31 12.99
C GLU A 332 3.60 -16.15 12.02
N ALA A 333 2.60 -15.71 11.26
CA ALA A 333 2.73 -14.56 10.34
C ALA A 333 3.03 -13.26 11.10
N ILE A 334 2.35 -13.03 12.23
CA ILE A 334 2.61 -11.90 13.12
C ILE A 334 4.04 -11.96 13.69
N ALA A 335 4.46 -13.11 14.22
CA ALA A 335 5.80 -13.30 14.77
C ALA A 335 6.92 -13.11 13.72
N ARG A 336 6.61 -13.31 12.44
CA ARG A 336 7.52 -13.04 11.30
C ARG A 336 7.50 -11.58 10.81
N GLY A 337 6.75 -10.71 11.48
CA GLY A 337 6.71 -9.28 11.17
C GLY A 337 5.94 -8.90 9.89
N TRP A 338 5.05 -9.77 9.39
CA TRP A 338 4.36 -9.51 8.12
C TRP A 338 3.55 -8.21 8.12
N PHE A 339 2.96 -7.87 9.25
CA PHE A 339 2.00 -6.76 9.33
C PHE A 339 2.53 -5.54 10.10
N GLY A 340 3.80 -5.60 10.55
CA GLY A 340 4.35 -4.62 11.49
C GLY A 340 3.81 -4.78 12.91
N PRO A 341 3.93 -3.74 13.77
CA PRO A 341 3.34 -3.72 15.09
C PRO A 341 1.84 -3.98 15.04
N MET A 342 1.32 -4.76 15.99
CA MET A 342 -0.09 -5.17 16.00
C MET A 342 -0.88 -4.40 17.05
N ALA A 343 -1.78 -3.54 16.62
CA ALA A 343 -2.68 -2.84 17.52
C ALA A 343 -3.75 -3.79 18.09
N PRO A 344 -4.26 -3.53 19.31
CA PRO A 344 -5.30 -4.37 19.93
C PRO A 344 -6.53 -4.52 19.03
N GLY A 345 -7.05 -5.75 18.88
CA GLY A 345 -8.23 -6.06 18.08
C GLY A 345 -8.01 -6.11 16.55
N VAL A 346 -6.78 -5.90 16.06
CA VAL A 346 -6.50 -5.98 14.62
C VAL A 346 -6.18 -7.41 14.19
N ALA A 347 -5.53 -8.19 15.04
CA ALA A 347 -5.21 -9.59 14.73
C ALA A 347 -6.47 -10.41 14.39
N GLU A 348 -7.57 -10.18 15.10
CA GLU A 348 -8.85 -10.85 14.94
C GLU A 348 -9.56 -10.56 13.62
N ARG A 349 -9.10 -9.52 12.89
CA ARG A 349 -9.55 -9.22 11.52
C ARG A 349 -9.07 -10.23 10.50
N LEU A 350 -8.01 -10.99 10.82
CA LEU A 350 -7.48 -12.09 10.02
C LEU A 350 -8.02 -13.44 10.51
N GLY A 351 -8.16 -14.39 9.60
CA GLY A 351 -8.41 -15.79 9.94
C GLY A 351 -7.22 -16.40 10.67
N GLU A 352 -7.46 -17.47 11.41
CA GLU A 352 -6.48 -18.16 12.24
C GLU A 352 -5.38 -18.84 11.43
N VAL A 353 -5.67 -19.16 10.13
CA VAL A 353 -4.70 -19.78 9.22
C VAL A 353 -4.61 -18.94 7.94
N ILE A 354 -3.40 -18.73 7.46
CA ILE A 354 -3.10 -17.97 6.25
C ILE A 354 -2.52 -18.92 5.20
N VAL A 355 -3.05 -18.83 3.98
CA VAL A 355 -2.64 -19.61 2.81
C VAL A 355 -2.16 -18.64 1.74
N THR A 356 -0.85 -18.62 1.46
CA THR A 356 -0.26 -17.73 0.47
C THR A 356 0.21 -18.50 -0.74
N ALA A 357 -0.27 -18.10 -1.91
CA ALA A 357 0.04 -18.73 -3.20
C ALA A 357 1.51 -18.55 -3.58
N ARG A 358 2.13 -19.58 -4.16
CA ARG A 358 3.51 -19.59 -4.62
C ARG A 358 3.58 -19.58 -6.15
N GLY A 359 4.58 -18.86 -6.67
CA GLY A 359 4.75 -18.74 -8.11
C GLY A 359 3.54 -18.10 -8.79
N GLN A 360 3.33 -18.39 -10.05
CA GLN A 360 2.23 -17.82 -10.86
C GLN A 360 0.96 -18.67 -10.72
N LEU A 361 0.37 -18.68 -9.53
CA LEU A 361 -0.92 -19.33 -9.28
C LEU A 361 -1.79 -18.47 -8.34
N SER A 362 -3.09 -18.73 -8.36
CA SER A 362 -4.04 -18.13 -7.43
C SER A 362 -5.04 -19.18 -6.92
N PHE A 363 -5.60 -18.92 -5.75
CA PHE A 363 -6.65 -19.75 -5.16
C PHE A 363 -7.99 -19.04 -5.29
N THR A 364 -8.90 -19.60 -6.07
CA THR A 364 -10.28 -19.13 -6.22
C THR A 364 -11.21 -19.89 -5.29
N LEU A 365 -12.39 -19.34 -5.06
CA LEU A 365 -13.46 -19.96 -4.28
C LEU A 365 -14.70 -20.16 -5.15
N PRO A 366 -15.55 -21.16 -4.87
CA PRO A 366 -16.86 -21.28 -5.53
C PRO A 366 -17.73 -20.02 -5.37
N SER A 367 -17.57 -19.29 -4.24
CA SER A 367 -18.28 -18.05 -3.93
C SER A 367 -17.70 -16.79 -4.59
N ASP A 368 -16.51 -16.85 -5.20
CA ASP A 368 -15.96 -15.71 -5.94
C ASP A 368 -16.80 -15.44 -7.20
N SER A 369 -17.02 -14.16 -7.53
CA SER A 369 -17.76 -13.78 -8.75
C SER A 369 -17.06 -14.29 -10.02
N PRO A 370 -17.80 -14.50 -11.13
CA PRO A 370 -17.20 -14.89 -12.42
C PRO A 370 -16.07 -13.95 -12.84
N ASP A 371 -16.25 -12.63 -12.68
CA ASP A 371 -15.23 -11.62 -13.01
C ASP A 371 -13.98 -11.79 -12.16
N ALA A 372 -14.12 -12.01 -10.84
CA ALA A 372 -12.98 -12.23 -9.94
C ALA A 372 -12.20 -13.51 -10.29
N ARG A 373 -12.91 -14.58 -10.72
CA ARG A 373 -12.27 -15.82 -11.18
C ARG A 373 -11.59 -15.69 -12.54
N ALA A 374 -12.08 -14.77 -13.40
CA ALA A 374 -11.54 -14.52 -14.73
C ALA A 374 -10.27 -13.63 -14.73
N MET A 375 -9.99 -12.90 -13.64
CA MET A 375 -8.85 -11.97 -13.58
C MET A 375 -7.54 -12.64 -13.96
N VAL A 376 -6.81 -12.04 -14.92
CA VAL A 376 -5.50 -12.52 -15.41
C VAL A 376 -4.39 -12.04 -14.49
N GLY A 377 -4.24 -10.72 -14.36
CA GLY A 377 -3.30 -10.11 -13.42
C GLY A 377 -3.77 -10.29 -11.99
N GLN A 378 -2.86 -10.65 -11.11
CA GLN A 378 -3.12 -10.93 -9.69
C GLN A 378 -2.04 -10.33 -8.81
N HIS A 379 -2.41 -9.97 -7.60
CA HIS A 379 -1.52 -9.46 -6.54
C HIS A 379 -2.05 -9.90 -5.17
N GLY A 380 -1.40 -9.48 -4.08
CA GLY A 380 -1.78 -9.83 -2.71
C GLY A 380 -0.83 -10.82 -2.05
N GLY A 381 0.04 -11.47 -2.84
CA GLY A 381 0.97 -12.49 -2.37
C GLY A 381 2.33 -11.95 -1.93
N LEU A 382 3.29 -12.87 -1.85
CA LEU A 382 4.63 -12.62 -1.32
C LEU A 382 5.72 -12.64 -2.40
N SER A 383 5.38 -12.70 -3.69
CA SER A 383 6.40 -12.71 -4.71
C SER A 383 7.14 -11.37 -4.79
N SER A 384 8.37 -11.39 -5.29
CA SER A 384 9.17 -10.17 -5.46
C SER A 384 8.54 -9.19 -6.45
N GLU A 385 7.78 -9.72 -7.41
CA GLU A 385 7.08 -8.98 -8.44
C GLU A 385 5.88 -8.23 -7.84
N GLU A 386 5.13 -8.87 -6.94
CA GLU A 386 3.98 -8.27 -6.27
C GLU A 386 4.39 -7.25 -5.21
N ARG A 387 5.47 -7.57 -4.45
CA ARG A 387 5.92 -6.72 -3.34
C ARG A 387 6.87 -5.61 -3.74
N GLY A 388 7.61 -5.77 -4.83
CA GLY A 388 8.56 -4.77 -5.31
C GLY A 388 7.86 -3.61 -6.00
N VAL A 389 7.96 -2.38 -5.45
CA VAL A 389 7.41 -1.17 -6.05
C VAL A 389 8.52 -0.12 -6.28
N PRO A 390 8.37 0.78 -7.26
CA PRO A 390 9.36 1.81 -7.51
C PRO A 390 9.30 2.93 -6.46
N LEU A 391 10.44 3.46 -6.09
CA LEU A 391 10.62 4.78 -5.49
C LEU A 391 11.41 5.60 -6.51
N ALA A 392 10.71 6.23 -7.45
CA ALA A 392 11.30 7.06 -8.49
C ALA A 392 11.19 8.54 -8.11
N LEU A 393 12.30 9.27 -8.19
CA LEU A 393 12.44 10.64 -7.70
C LEU A 393 12.54 11.61 -8.87
N GLY A 394 11.69 12.64 -8.90
CA GLY A 394 11.67 13.67 -9.94
C GLY A 394 11.63 15.09 -9.36
N GLY A 395 11.84 16.07 -10.24
CA GLY A 395 11.90 17.47 -9.87
C GLY A 395 13.00 17.76 -8.85
N ALA A 396 12.69 18.54 -7.82
CA ALA A 396 13.64 18.91 -6.77
C ALA A 396 14.18 17.72 -5.92
N LEU A 397 13.64 16.52 -6.11
CA LEU A 397 14.13 15.32 -5.41
C LEU A 397 15.29 14.62 -6.13
N GLU A 398 15.53 14.91 -7.40
CA GLU A 398 16.63 14.33 -8.15
C GLU A 398 17.97 14.72 -7.52
N GLY A 399 18.82 13.73 -7.22
CA GLY A 399 20.12 13.95 -6.58
C GLY A 399 20.05 14.37 -5.10
N SER A 400 18.86 14.49 -4.51
CA SER A 400 18.69 14.83 -3.10
C SER A 400 18.88 13.65 -2.15
N GLY A 401 18.95 13.94 -0.84
CA GLY A 401 18.99 12.95 0.24
C GLY A 401 17.65 12.24 0.52
N PHE A 402 16.57 12.51 -0.25
CA PHE A 402 15.22 12.05 0.05
C PHE A 402 15.11 10.52 0.23
N ALA A 403 15.64 9.73 -0.71
CA ALA A 403 15.57 8.27 -0.61
C ALA A 403 16.37 7.72 0.60
N ALA A 404 17.46 8.37 0.97
CA ALA A 404 18.21 8.01 2.18
C ALA A 404 17.40 8.31 3.44
N MET A 405 16.68 9.44 3.46
CA MET A 405 15.80 9.82 4.57
C MET A 405 14.63 8.84 4.70
N VAL A 406 13.96 8.47 3.59
CA VAL A 406 12.93 7.41 3.58
C VAL A 406 13.47 6.12 4.19
N GLY A 407 14.69 5.72 3.84
CA GLY A 407 15.34 4.52 4.40
C GLY A 407 15.64 4.63 5.89
N ARG A 408 16.08 5.80 6.38
CA ARG A 408 16.35 6.03 7.80
C ARG A 408 15.06 6.02 8.61
N LEU A 409 14.03 6.71 8.12
CA LEU A 409 12.73 6.76 8.79
C LEU A 409 12.09 5.37 8.89
N ALA A 410 12.19 4.58 7.83
CA ALA A 410 11.70 3.20 7.80
C ALA A 410 12.42 2.28 8.81
N ALA A 411 13.63 2.61 9.22
CA ALA A 411 14.39 1.85 10.21
C ALA A 411 14.00 2.19 11.66
N ILE A 412 13.23 3.26 11.86
CA ILE A 412 12.68 3.61 13.16
C ILE A 412 11.43 2.75 13.34
N SER A 413 11.57 1.60 14.00
CA SER A 413 10.43 0.87 14.50
C SER A 413 9.80 1.71 15.62
N PRO A 414 8.48 1.98 15.63
CA PRO A 414 7.86 2.52 16.84
C PRO A 414 8.18 1.51 17.95
N ALA A 415 8.90 1.98 18.97
CA ALA A 415 9.12 1.18 20.17
C ALA A 415 7.74 0.74 20.65
N THR A 416 7.58 -0.55 20.91
CA THR A 416 6.43 -1.10 21.63
C THR A 416 6.49 -0.61 23.08
N ASP A 417 6.29 0.67 23.28
CA ASP A 417 6.03 1.23 24.59
C ASP A 417 4.54 1.03 24.86
N THR A 418 4.20 -0.23 25.20
CA THR A 418 2.93 -0.59 25.80
C THR A 418 2.94 -0.16 27.27
N ALA A 419 3.04 1.15 27.51
CA ALA A 419 2.56 1.70 28.76
C ALA A 419 1.03 1.82 28.60
N PRO A 420 0.22 1.19 29.47
CA PRO A 420 -1.21 1.43 29.45
C PRO A 420 -1.43 2.92 29.75
N LEU A 421 -2.23 3.58 28.90
CA LEU A 421 -2.84 4.85 29.26
C LEU A 421 -3.70 4.57 30.48
N THR A 422 -3.18 4.86 31.64
CA THR A 422 -3.97 4.97 32.87
C THR A 422 -4.67 6.31 32.83
N ASP A 423 -6.00 6.26 32.81
CA ASP A 423 -7.08 7.23 33.10
C ASP A 423 -6.80 8.73 32.88
#